data_d0c19e319841501b2e74d75f33841cf3
#
_entry.id   d0c19e319841501b2e74d75f33841cf3
#
_cell.length_a   1.000
_cell.length_b   1.000
_cell.length_c   1.000
_cell.angle_alpha   90.00
_cell.angle_beta   90.00
_cell.angle_gamma   90.00
#
_symmetry.space_group_name_H-M   'P 1'
#
loop_
_entity.id
_entity.type
_entity.pdbx_description
1 polymer ?
#
loop_
_entity_poly.entity_id
_entity_poly.type
_entity_poly.pdbx_seq_one_letter_code
_entity_poly.pdbx_strand_id
1 'polypeptide(L)'
;MHDSTGSWELPEELRMLRDTIRRFMVEEVKPVEDKLPHDAYTLEPEPLKALQKKARDVGLWCLETPGEHGGAGLSLLGQCVAAEEAAKCRMGAYIAGCGAFGFDPPVVAWKGTRHQQRFAREDVENGTKAFVAISEPSGGSDPGRSIQTRAERKSDRYVINGTKIWISGAGMAKWGIVFARVGESKGRDGITSFIVDKSKPGISLSRIPVIRSYSPYEVHFDNYEVPIEDRLGDEGKGFAFAEEWLIHARPPYAAATIGIAQAALDLAIEWAAQRKAFGSLLADKQAIQWMIADSEVELRAARLLVYQAAWNADLGRDIKVDASVAKVYGTEAAGRVVDRCIQIFGGMGVAQELPLERWYRELRIKRIGEGPSEVHRMVIARDLLSGKRVGA
;
A
#
# COMPACT_ATOMS: atom_id res chain seq x y z
N MET A 1 2.60 -29.72 -6.93
CA MET A 1 3.39 -29.48 -8.14
C MET A 1 2.51 -28.69 -9.09
N HIS A 2 2.70 -27.38 -9.17
CA HIS A 2 1.99 -26.59 -10.16
C HIS A 2 2.57 -26.93 -11.52
N ASP A 3 1.71 -27.39 -12.41
CA ASP A 3 2.06 -27.57 -13.81
C ASP A 3 2.47 -26.20 -14.36
N SER A 4 3.76 -26.02 -14.60
CA SER A 4 4.38 -24.75 -14.96
C SER A 4 4.22 -24.41 -16.43
N THR A 5 3.38 -25.13 -17.14
CA THR A 5 3.18 -24.97 -18.58
C THR A 5 2.19 -23.85 -18.90
N GLY A 6 2.61 -22.60 -18.64
CA GLY A 6 2.06 -21.45 -19.36
C GLY A 6 0.59 -21.09 -19.14
N SER A 7 -0.06 -21.61 -18.09
CA SER A 7 -1.41 -21.14 -17.73
C SER A 7 -1.32 -19.76 -17.08
N TRP A 8 -1.96 -18.78 -17.68
CA TRP A 8 -2.12 -17.43 -17.14
C TRP A 8 -3.34 -17.29 -16.22
N GLU A 9 -3.95 -18.41 -15.87
CA GLU A 9 -5.02 -18.47 -14.90
C GLU A 9 -4.47 -18.52 -13.48
N LEU A 10 -5.15 -17.82 -12.58
CA LEU A 10 -4.85 -17.94 -11.16
C LEU A 10 -5.10 -19.39 -10.70
N PRO A 11 -4.27 -19.94 -9.81
CA PRO A 11 -4.55 -21.19 -9.12
C PRO A 11 -5.95 -21.19 -8.50
N GLU A 12 -6.56 -22.38 -8.39
CA GLU A 12 -7.95 -22.51 -7.90
C GLU A 12 -8.15 -21.84 -6.54
N GLU A 13 -7.20 -22.06 -5.61
CA GLU A 13 -7.22 -21.44 -4.25
C GLU A 13 -7.26 -19.91 -4.32
N LEU A 14 -6.50 -19.28 -5.23
CA LEU A 14 -6.50 -17.83 -5.39
C LEU A 14 -7.74 -17.32 -6.11
N ARG A 15 -8.35 -18.12 -6.98
CA ARG A 15 -9.67 -17.80 -7.55
C ARG A 15 -10.74 -17.83 -6.46
N MET A 16 -10.74 -18.85 -5.60
CA MET A 16 -11.64 -18.94 -4.45
C MET A 16 -11.45 -17.80 -3.47
N LEU A 17 -10.19 -17.44 -3.16
CA LEU A 17 -9.85 -16.27 -2.33
C LEU A 17 -10.43 -14.99 -2.91
N ARG A 18 -10.16 -14.72 -4.20
CA ARG A 18 -10.67 -13.56 -4.93
C ARG A 18 -12.19 -13.46 -4.83
N ASP A 19 -12.89 -14.57 -5.12
CA ASP A 19 -14.35 -14.59 -5.17
C ASP A 19 -14.95 -14.46 -3.76
N THR A 20 -14.27 -14.96 -2.74
CA THR A 20 -14.65 -14.79 -1.33
C THR A 20 -14.51 -13.33 -0.88
N ILE A 21 -13.37 -12.69 -1.19
CA ILE A 21 -13.17 -11.26 -0.88
C ILE A 21 -14.18 -10.41 -1.64
N ARG A 22 -14.39 -10.66 -2.92
CA ARG A 22 -15.37 -9.92 -3.73
C ARG A 22 -16.77 -9.99 -3.12
N ARG A 23 -17.23 -11.18 -2.74
CA ARG A 23 -18.53 -11.36 -2.08
C ARG A 23 -18.58 -10.60 -0.75
N PHE A 24 -17.53 -10.70 0.09
CA PHE A 24 -17.44 -9.98 1.35
C PHE A 24 -17.50 -8.45 1.14
N MET A 25 -16.81 -7.94 0.12
CA MET A 25 -16.85 -6.51 -0.21
C MET A 25 -18.26 -6.04 -0.60
N VAL A 26 -18.99 -6.83 -1.38
CA VAL A 26 -20.34 -6.48 -1.85
C VAL A 26 -21.37 -6.63 -0.74
N GLU A 27 -21.33 -7.73 0.01
CA GLU A 27 -22.37 -8.07 0.99
C GLU A 27 -22.18 -7.40 2.34
N GLU A 28 -20.91 -7.18 2.77
CA GLU A 28 -20.61 -6.72 4.11
C GLU A 28 -20.03 -5.30 4.14
N VAL A 29 -19.04 -5.00 3.29
CA VAL A 29 -18.35 -3.70 3.33
C VAL A 29 -19.18 -2.59 2.70
N LYS A 30 -19.70 -2.81 1.48
CA LYS A 30 -20.43 -1.79 0.73
C LYS A 30 -21.63 -1.21 1.48
N PRO A 31 -22.51 -2.00 2.14
CA PRO A 31 -23.66 -1.45 2.87
C PRO A 31 -23.28 -0.54 4.05
N VAL A 32 -22.09 -0.72 4.60
CA VAL A 32 -21.54 0.14 5.68
C VAL A 32 -20.93 1.40 5.07
N GLU A 33 -20.14 1.25 4.02
CA GLU A 33 -19.49 2.36 3.32
C GLU A 33 -20.48 3.36 2.72
N ASP A 34 -21.57 2.88 2.13
CA ASP A 34 -22.60 3.73 1.48
C ASP A 34 -23.26 4.74 2.45
N LYS A 35 -23.14 4.52 3.76
CA LYS A 35 -23.66 5.41 4.80
C LYS A 35 -22.66 6.47 5.25
N LEU A 36 -21.40 6.40 4.77
CA LEU A 36 -20.34 7.30 5.21
C LEU A 36 -20.34 8.62 4.42
N PRO A 37 -19.87 9.71 5.05
CA PRO A 37 -19.53 10.92 4.32
C PRO A 37 -18.54 10.63 3.19
N HIS A 38 -18.60 11.40 2.11
CA HIS A 38 -17.79 11.18 0.92
C HIS A 38 -16.29 11.08 1.20
N ASP A 39 -15.75 11.96 2.03
CA ASP A 39 -14.33 12.02 2.37
C ASP A 39 -13.94 11.24 3.65
N ALA A 40 -14.84 10.40 4.18
CA ALA A 40 -14.49 9.52 5.30
C ALA A 40 -13.28 8.64 4.95
N TYR A 41 -12.36 8.48 5.89
CA TYR A 41 -11.17 7.62 5.75
C TYR A 41 -11.04 6.59 6.87
N THR A 42 -12.06 6.49 7.71
CA THR A 42 -12.20 5.49 8.77
C THR A 42 -13.67 5.23 9.02
N LEU A 43 -13.98 4.06 9.54
CA LEU A 43 -15.27 3.72 10.10
C LEU A 43 -15.31 4.13 11.57
N GLU A 44 -16.52 4.35 12.08
CA GLU A 44 -16.75 4.40 13.53
C GLU A 44 -16.36 3.06 14.18
N PRO A 45 -15.93 3.06 15.46
CA PRO A 45 -15.40 1.87 16.12
C PRO A 45 -16.33 0.64 16.09
N GLU A 46 -17.62 0.81 16.31
CA GLU A 46 -18.55 -0.32 16.37
C GLU A 46 -18.80 -0.97 14.99
N PRO A 47 -19.11 -0.24 13.91
CA PRO A 47 -19.18 -0.82 12.57
C PRO A 47 -17.85 -1.48 12.13
N LEU A 48 -16.71 -0.88 12.47
CA LEU A 48 -15.40 -1.44 12.14
C LEU A 48 -15.18 -2.79 12.83
N LYS A 49 -15.41 -2.87 14.15
CA LYS A 49 -15.27 -4.12 14.91
C LYS A 49 -16.22 -5.21 14.42
N ALA A 50 -17.45 -4.84 14.02
CA ALA A 50 -18.41 -5.79 13.47
C ALA A 50 -17.91 -6.39 12.15
N LEU A 51 -17.37 -5.57 11.24
CA LEU A 51 -16.77 -6.03 9.98
C LEU A 51 -15.52 -6.88 10.22
N GLN A 52 -14.63 -6.44 11.13
CA GLN A 52 -13.43 -7.17 11.50
C GLN A 52 -13.74 -8.55 12.08
N LYS A 53 -14.80 -8.65 12.92
CA LYS A 53 -15.26 -9.94 13.42
C LYS A 53 -15.69 -10.86 12.28
N LYS A 54 -16.52 -10.38 11.36
CA LYS A 54 -16.98 -11.17 10.19
C LYS A 54 -15.83 -11.61 9.31
N ALA A 55 -14.83 -10.74 9.09
CA ALA A 55 -13.65 -11.07 8.30
C ALA A 55 -12.82 -12.17 8.98
N ARG A 56 -12.63 -12.12 10.30
CA ARG A 56 -11.98 -13.18 11.08
C ARG A 56 -12.72 -14.51 10.98
N ASP A 57 -14.06 -14.48 11.11
CA ASP A 57 -14.91 -15.68 11.07
C ASP A 57 -14.79 -16.43 9.72
N VAL A 58 -14.40 -15.76 8.65
CA VAL A 58 -14.17 -16.35 7.31
C VAL A 58 -12.70 -16.47 6.91
N GLY A 59 -11.76 -16.28 7.85
CA GLY A 59 -10.32 -16.42 7.63
C GLY A 59 -9.66 -15.27 6.86
N LEU A 60 -10.33 -14.13 6.69
CA LEU A 60 -9.80 -12.94 6.02
C LEU A 60 -9.26 -11.93 7.02
N TRP A 61 -8.25 -12.31 7.78
CA TRP A 61 -7.69 -11.48 8.83
C TRP A 61 -6.19 -11.29 8.71
N CYS A 62 -5.72 -10.03 8.78
CA CYS A 62 -4.32 -9.66 8.66
C CYS A 62 -3.64 -10.49 7.56
N LEU A 63 -3.96 -10.16 6.32
CA LEU A 63 -3.78 -11.04 5.16
C LEU A 63 -2.32 -11.36 4.86
N GLU A 64 -1.40 -10.45 5.21
CA GLU A 64 0.05 -10.58 5.00
C GLU A 64 0.74 -11.26 6.19
N THR A 65 0.16 -11.15 7.39
CA THR A 65 0.75 -11.64 8.64
C THR A 65 0.79 -13.16 8.65
N PRO A 66 1.95 -13.80 8.97
CA PRO A 66 2.06 -15.25 9.04
C PRO A 66 1.03 -15.89 9.99
N GLY A 67 0.56 -17.09 9.64
CA GLY A 67 -0.45 -17.83 10.42
C GLY A 67 -0.04 -18.09 11.86
N GLU A 68 1.24 -18.32 12.13
CA GLU A 68 1.82 -18.48 13.48
C GLU A 68 1.71 -17.22 14.35
N HIS A 69 1.42 -16.08 13.73
CA HIS A 69 1.18 -14.80 14.39
C HIS A 69 -0.30 -14.37 14.34
N GLY A 70 -1.18 -15.25 13.86
CA GLY A 70 -2.63 -15.03 13.86
C GLY A 70 -3.21 -14.36 12.62
N GLY A 71 -2.41 -14.24 11.55
CA GLY A 71 -2.87 -13.75 10.24
C GLY A 71 -3.24 -14.87 9.28
N ALA A 72 -3.64 -14.50 8.06
CA ALA A 72 -3.97 -15.45 7.00
C ALA A 72 -2.72 -16.03 6.28
N GLY A 73 -1.57 -15.37 6.38
CA GLY A 73 -0.30 -15.85 5.82
C GLY A 73 -0.29 -16.00 4.30
N LEU A 74 -0.96 -15.10 3.59
CA LEU A 74 -1.03 -15.17 2.12
C LEU A 74 0.35 -15.01 1.49
N SER A 75 0.61 -15.79 0.44
CA SER A 75 1.74 -15.57 -0.46
C SER A 75 1.67 -14.18 -1.10
N LEU A 76 2.76 -13.66 -1.64
CA LEU A 76 2.74 -12.32 -2.23
C LEU A 76 1.75 -12.21 -3.39
N LEU A 77 1.59 -13.26 -4.19
CA LEU A 77 0.55 -13.31 -5.22
C LEU A 77 -0.85 -13.28 -4.60
N GLY A 78 -1.08 -14.03 -3.53
CA GLY A 78 -2.33 -14.00 -2.77
C GLY A 78 -2.63 -12.61 -2.21
N GLN A 79 -1.63 -11.91 -1.67
CA GLN A 79 -1.73 -10.53 -1.20
C GLN A 79 -2.11 -9.58 -2.34
N CYS A 80 -1.56 -9.73 -3.55
CA CYS A 80 -1.92 -8.92 -4.70
C CYS A 80 -3.37 -9.15 -5.13
N VAL A 81 -3.81 -10.41 -5.19
CA VAL A 81 -5.21 -10.77 -5.50
C VAL A 81 -6.17 -10.17 -4.47
N ALA A 82 -5.83 -10.29 -3.19
CA ALA A 82 -6.62 -9.73 -2.11
C ALA A 82 -6.66 -8.19 -2.15
N ALA A 83 -5.52 -7.55 -2.35
CA ALA A 83 -5.41 -6.09 -2.43
C ALA A 83 -6.22 -5.52 -3.61
N GLU A 84 -6.22 -6.19 -4.78
CA GLU A 84 -6.99 -5.77 -5.94
C GLU A 84 -8.51 -5.78 -5.65
N GLU A 85 -9.03 -6.83 -5.02
CA GLU A 85 -10.46 -6.91 -4.71
C GLU A 85 -10.85 -6.01 -3.52
N ALA A 86 -10.07 -6.00 -2.45
CA ALA A 86 -10.34 -5.20 -1.27
C ALA A 86 -10.25 -3.68 -1.50
N ALA A 87 -9.55 -3.25 -2.55
CA ALA A 87 -9.44 -1.85 -2.93
C ALA A 87 -10.68 -1.30 -3.67
N LYS A 88 -11.63 -2.14 -4.10
CA LYS A 88 -12.83 -1.72 -4.83
C LYS A 88 -13.86 -1.05 -3.91
N CYS A 89 -13.42 -0.06 -3.14
CA CYS A 89 -14.24 0.77 -2.27
C CYS A 89 -13.71 2.20 -2.26
N ARG A 90 -14.49 3.17 -1.74
CA ARG A 90 -14.09 4.60 -1.74
C ARG A 90 -12.76 4.85 -1.05
N MET A 91 -12.51 4.17 0.08
CA MET A 91 -11.28 4.28 0.85
C MET A 91 -10.14 3.39 0.34
N GLY A 92 -10.39 2.55 -0.66
CA GLY A 92 -9.56 1.42 -1.06
C GLY A 92 -8.12 1.74 -1.43
N ALA A 93 -7.83 2.99 -1.80
CA ALA A 93 -6.47 3.42 -2.11
C ALA A 93 -5.50 3.29 -0.90
N TYR A 94 -6.01 3.42 0.33
CA TYR A 94 -5.21 3.43 1.56
C TYR A 94 -5.79 2.60 2.68
N ILE A 95 -7.11 2.37 2.68
CA ILE A 95 -7.83 1.58 3.69
C ILE A 95 -8.67 0.54 2.95
N ALA A 96 -8.00 -0.48 2.42
CA ALA A 96 -8.64 -1.56 1.69
C ALA A 96 -9.71 -2.24 2.56
N GLY A 97 -10.85 -2.59 1.94
CA GLY A 97 -11.98 -3.15 2.65
C GLY A 97 -12.51 -2.30 3.81
N CYS A 98 -12.29 -0.98 3.78
CA CYS A 98 -12.62 -0.06 4.87
C CYS A 98 -12.01 -0.47 6.24
N GLY A 99 -10.92 -1.26 6.23
CA GLY A 99 -10.25 -1.78 7.44
C GLY A 99 -10.86 -3.06 8.02
N ALA A 100 -11.80 -3.68 7.30
CA ALA A 100 -12.45 -4.93 7.74
C ALA A 100 -11.47 -6.08 7.95
N PHE A 101 -10.42 -6.14 7.15
CA PHE A 101 -9.42 -7.23 7.20
C PHE A 101 -8.31 -7.00 8.24
N GLY A 102 -8.45 -5.98 9.10
CA GLY A 102 -7.38 -5.55 10.00
C GLY A 102 -6.29 -4.76 9.26
N PHE A 103 -5.21 -4.50 9.96
CA PHE A 103 -4.02 -3.88 9.39
C PHE A 103 -2.80 -4.73 9.72
N ASP A 104 -2.10 -5.15 8.69
CA ASP A 104 -0.88 -5.91 8.86
C ASP A 104 0.24 -5.02 9.42
N PRO A 105 0.95 -5.48 10.47
CA PRO A 105 2.19 -4.84 10.88
C PRO A 105 3.23 -4.91 9.77
N PRO A 106 4.19 -3.96 9.72
CA PRO A 106 5.29 -4.06 8.76
C PRO A 106 6.00 -5.42 8.86
N VAL A 107 6.14 -6.14 7.75
CA VAL A 107 6.69 -7.51 7.70
C VAL A 107 8.03 -7.65 8.44
N VAL A 108 8.84 -6.61 8.43
CA VAL A 108 10.14 -6.58 9.12
C VAL A 108 10.03 -6.60 10.64
N ALA A 109 8.87 -6.27 11.21
CA ALA A 109 8.64 -6.36 12.66
C ALA A 109 8.72 -7.82 13.15
N TRP A 110 8.36 -8.79 12.31
CA TRP A 110 8.41 -10.21 12.63
C TRP A 110 9.83 -10.78 12.71
N LYS A 111 10.84 -10.05 12.19
CA LYS A 111 12.26 -10.40 12.29
C LYS A 111 12.88 -10.05 13.65
N GLY A 112 12.18 -9.28 14.45
CA GLY A 112 12.62 -8.89 15.77
C GLY A 112 12.49 -10.02 16.81
N THR A 113 13.06 -9.79 17.99
CA THR A 113 12.88 -10.64 19.17
C THR A 113 11.40 -10.66 19.61
N ARG A 114 11.01 -11.61 20.46
CA ARG A 114 9.64 -11.67 21.00
C ARG A 114 9.24 -10.37 21.71
N HIS A 115 10.18 -9.70 22.40
CA HIS A 115 9.95 -8.39 22.99
C HIS A 115 9.63 -7.34 21.92
N GLN A 116 10.41 -7.31 20.84
CA GLN A 116 10.22 -6.35 19.73
C GLN A 116 8.90 -6.58 18.97
N GLN A 117 8.43 -7.81 18.89
CA GLN A 117 7.17 -8.18 18.25
C GLN A 117 5.91 -7.83 19.08
N ARG A 118 6.04 -7.35 20.33
CA ARG A 118 4.90 -7.13 21.24
C ARG A 118 3.81 -6.24 20.65
N PHE A 119 4.20 -5.14 20.01
CA PHE A 119 3.26 -4.22 19.38
C PHE A 119 2.63 -4.79 18.11
N ALA A 120 3.43 -5.50 17.28
CA ALA A 120 2.91 -6.16 16.09
C ALA A 120 1.86 -7.23 16.45
N ARG A 121 2.08 -7.98 17.54
CA ARG A 121 1.10 -8.93 18.05
C ARG A 121 -0.16 -8.24 18.56
N GLU A 122 -0.01 -7.12 19.28
CA GLU A 122 -1.16 -6.30 19.71
C GLU A 122 -1.95 -5.76 18.51
N ASP A 123 -1.28 -5.33 17.44
CA ASP A 123 -1.95 -4.87 16.23
C ASP A 123 -2.77 -5.99 15.56
N VAL A 124 -2.22 -7.20 15.44
CA VAL A 124 -2.93 -8.35 14.88
C VAL A 124 -4.13 -8.73 15.76
N GLU A 125 -3.98 -8.69 17.08
CA GLU A 125 -5.06 -8.98 18.01
C GLU A 125 -6.21 -7.95 17.90
N ASN A 126 -5.88 -6.66 17.79
CA ASN A 126 -6.85 -5.57 17.85
C ASN A 126 -7.24 -4.97 16.50
N GLY A 127 -6.60 -5.39 15.40
CA GLY A 127 -6.81 -4.81 14.06
C GLY A 127 -6.37 -3.36 13.97
N THR A 128 -5.32 -2.99 14.72
CA THR A 128 -4.76 -1.64 14.73
C THR A 128 -3.58 -1.51 13.76
N LYS A 129 -3.00 -0.32 13.63
CA LYS A 129 -2.06 0.02 12.58
C LYS A 129 -0.74 0.52 13.15
N ALA A 130 0.38 0.11 12.55
CA ALA A 130 1.69 0.71 12.74
C ALA A 130 1.99 1.79 11.67
N PHE A 131 3.06 2.58 11.90
CA PHE A 131 3.63 3.44 10.88
C PHE A 131 5.09 3.09 10.59
N VAL A 132 5.55 3.46 9.38
CA VAL A 132 6.97 3.37 8.99
C VAL A 132 7.44 4.76 8.59
N ALA A 133 8.51 5.24 9.24
CA ALA A 133 8.99 6.61 9.11
C ALA A 133 10.41 6.65 8.53
N ILE A 134 10.50 6.88 7.21
CA ILE A 134 11.76 6.92 6.46
C ILE A 134 12.05 8.34 6.00
N SER A 135 11.15 8.94 5.19
CA SER A 135 11.36 10.22 4.52
C SER A 135 11.52 11.39 5.49
N GLU A 136 12.33 12.37 5.09
CA GLU A 136 12.59 13.60 5.85
C GLU A 136 12.36 14.83 4.98
N PRO A 137 12.20 16.03 5.56
CA PRO A 137 12.09 17.27 4.80
C PRO A 137 13.25 17.50 3.83
N SER A 138 14.45 17.01 4.16
CA SER A 138 15.67 17.09 3.35
C SER A 138 15.67 16.15 2.13
N GLY A 139 14.81 15.14 2.09
CA GLY A 139 14.73 14.20 0.96
C GLY A 139 13.95 12.92 1.23
N GLY A 140 13.32 12.40 0.18
CA GLY A 140 12.52 11.16 0.21
C GLY A 140 12.91 10.14 -0.87
N SER A 141 13.42 10.60 -2.02
CA SER A 141 13.76 9.73 -3.16
C SER A 141 15.06 8.93 -2.97
N ASP A 142 15.98 9.43 -2.15
CA ASP A 142 17.25 8.77 -1.81
C ASP A 142 17.44 8.73 -0.28
N PRO A 143 16.61 7.98 0.46
CA PRO A 143 16.65 7.95 1.91
C PRO A 143 17.99 7.41 2.44
N GLY A 144 18.65 6.53 1.70
CA GLY A 144 19.96 6.00 2.08
C GLY A 144 21.04 7.08 2.28
N ARG A 145 20.91 8.23 1.63
CA ARG A 145 21.83 9.36 1.77
C ARG A 145 21.22 10.54 2.52
N SER A 146 19.90 10.75 2.38
CA SER A 146 19.24 11.97 2.85
C SER A 146 18.80 11.94 4.32
N ILE A 147 18.74 10.76 4.96
CA ILE A 147 18.36 10.67 6.39
C ILE A 147 19.35 11.42 7.26
N GLN A 148 18.83 12.41 8.01
CA GLN A 148 19.57 13.27 8.94
C GLN A 148 19.13 13.08 10.40
N THR A 149 17.92 12.52 10.65
CA THR A 149 17.48 12.14 12.00
C THR A 149 18.57 11.32 12.66
N ARG A 150 18.99 11.72 13.85
CA ARG A 150 20.08 11.09 14.61
C ARG A 150 19.53 10.31 15.80
N ALA A 151 20.19 9.20 16.10
CA ALA A 151 20.01 8.43 17.30
C ALA A 151 21.35 8.35 18.04
N GLU A 152 21.49 9.10 19.11
CA GLU A 152 22.69 9.09 19.94
C GLU A 152 22.63 7.91 20.90
N ARG A 153 23.65 7.04 20.86
CA ARG A 153 23.74 5.90 21.78
C ARG A 153 24.19 6.35 23.15
N LYS A 154 23.46 5.98 24.18
CA LYS A 154 23.81 6.05 25.59
C LYS A 154 24.10 4.64 26.12
N SER A 155 24.36 4.49 27.43
CA SER A 155 24.68 3.20 28.04
C SER A 155 23.54 2.16 27.89
N ASP A 156 22.31 2.59 28.08
CA ASP A 156 21.11 1.74 28.17
C ASP A 156 20.00 2.09 27.16
N ARG A 157 20.20 3.12 26.32
CA ARG A 157 19.19 3.63 25.38
C ARG A 157 19.80 4.39 24.21
N TYR A 158 18.96 4.74 23.27
CA TYR A 158 19.23 5.75 22.24
C TYR A 158 18.36 6.97 22.48
N VAL A 159 18.89 8.16 22.15
CA VAL A 159 18.14 9.41 22.14
C VAL A 159 17.98 9.87 20.71
N ILE A 160 16.73 9.91 20.24
CA ILE A 160 16.41 10.26 18.84
C ILE A 160 16.01 11.73 18.76
N ASN A 161 16.63 12.45 17.81
CA ASN A 161 16.32 13.83 17.45
C ASN A 161 16.21 13.96 15.93
N GLY A 162 15.14 14.61 15.45
CA GLY A 162 14.91 14.86 14.03
C GLY A 162 13.46 14.88 13.63
N THR A 163 13.22 14.96 12.33
CA THR A 163 11.87 15.11 11.78
C THR A 163 11.66 14.16 10.60
N LYS A 164 10.56 13.42 10.61
CA LYS A 164 10.10 12.59 9.51
C LYS A 164 8.87 13.22 8.87
N ILE A 165 8.71 13.07 7.56
CA ILE A 165 7.63 13.70 6.80
C ILE A 165 6.93 12.69 5.89
N TRP A 166 5.69 12.98 5.54
CA TRP A 166 4.83 12.13 4.70
C TRP A 166 4.49 10.79 5.33
N ILE A 167 4.42 10.70 6.67
CA ILE A 167 4.21 9.44 7.37
C ILE A 167 2.72 9.14 7.43
N SER A 168 2.26 8.32 6.51
CA SER A 168 0.88 7.82 6.49
C SER A 168 0.66 6.87 7.67
N GLY A 169 -0.50 6.96 8.30
CA GLY A 169 -0.82 6.10 9.44
C GLY A 169 -0.37 6.61 10.80
N ALA A 170 0.59 7.52 10.89
CA ALA A 170 1.11 8.00 12.19
C ALA A 170 0.01 8.57 13.11
N GLY A 171 -1.03 9.19 12.54
CA GLY A 171 -2.17 9.69 13.32
C GLY A 171 -2.99 8.60 14.00
N MET A 172 -3.13 7.44 13.37
CA MET A 172 -3.93 6.31 13.86
C MET A 172 -3.11 5.30 14.66
N ALA A 173 -1.82 5.16 14.36
CA ALA A 173 -0.94 4.15 14.93
C ALA A 173 -0.56 4.46 16.38
N LYS A 174 -0.34 3.42 17.19
CA LYS A 174 0.22 3.53 18.54
C LYS A 174 1.75 3.49 18.52
N TRP A 175 2.34 2.82 17.55
CA TRP A 175 3.76 2.58 17.42
C TRP A 175 4.21 2.61 15.95
N GLY A 176 5.51 2.60 15.74
CA GLY A 176 6.06 2.52 14.39
C GLY A 176 7.52 2.11 14.34
N ILE A 177 8.02 1.97 13.11
CA ILE A 177 9.44 1.75 12.83
C ILE A 177 10.05 3.02 12.26
N VAL A 178 11.10 3.52 12.91
CA VAL A 178 11.80 4.76 12.54
C VAL A 178 13.23 4.43 12.15
N PHE A 179 13.70 5.06 11.08
CA PHE A 179 15.07 4.93 10.59
C PHE A 179 15.86 6.19 10.94
N ALA A 180 16.92 6.04 11.71
CA ALA A 180 17.77 7.13 12.16
C ALA A 180 19.26 6.77 12.01
N ARG A 181 20.11 7.77 11.94
CA ARG A 181 21.53 7.62 11.81
C ARG A 181 22.18 7.51 13.17
N VAL A 182 23.03 6.47 13.35
CA VAL A 182 23.86 6.27 14.53
C VAL A 182 25.33 6.50 14.16
N GLY A 183 26.06 7.20 15.01
CA GLY A 183 27.48 7.51 14.77
C GLY A 183 27.72 8.45 13.59
N GLU A 184 28.94 8.40 13.05
CA GLU A 184 29.41 9.30 11.98
C GLU A 184 29.37 8.65 10.57
N SER A 185 28.96 7.38 10.47
CA SER A 185 28.90 6.67 9.20
C SER A 185 27.94 7.35 8.22
N LYS A 186 28.36 7.48 6.97
CA LYS A 186 27.58 8.09 5.89
C LYS A 186 26.93 7.01 5.03
N GLY A 187 25.91 7.40 4.26
CA GLY A 187 25.21 6.48 3.37
C GLY A 187 24.34 5.50 4.14
N ARG A 188 24.13 4.32 3.57
CA ARG A 188 23.22 3.28 4.10
C ARG A 188 23.71 2.65 5.40
N ASP A 189 25.02 2.48 5.54
CA ASP A 189 25.63 1.78 6.68
C ASP A 189 25.55 2.54 8.02
N GLY A 190 25.15 3.82 8.01
CA GLY A 190 24.88 4.58 9.23
C GLY A 190 23.44 4.51 9.71
N ILE A 191 22.54 3.87 8.96
CA ILE A 191 21.11 3.86 9.25
C ILE A 191 20.74 2.65 10.10
N THR A 192 20.08 2.91 11.22
CA THR A 192 19.59 1.93 12.16
C THR A 192 18.08 2.06 12.28
N SER A 193 17.36 0.96 12.48
CA SER A 193 15.91 0.93 12.67
C SER A 193 15.55 0.77 14.13
N PHE A 194 14.50 1.49 14.56
CA PHE A 194 14.03 1.53 15.94
C PHE A 194 12.53 1.34 15.98
N ILE A 195 12.06 0.55 16.95
CA ILE A 195 10.67 0.49 17.32
C ILE A 195 10.38 1.66 18.26
N VAL A 196 9.40 2.49 17.92
CA VAL A 196 9.00 3.66 18.71
C VAL A 196 7.56 3.54 19.18
N ASP A 197 7.34 3.82 20.44
CA ASP A 197 6.05 3.87 21.10
C ASP A 197 5.57 5.33 21.15
N LYS A 198 4.49 5.63 20.42
CA LYS A 198 3.98 7.00 20.33
C LYS A 198 3.40 7.54 21.65
N SER A 199 3.14 6.69 22.62
CA SER A 199 2.67 7.12 23.94
C SER A 199 3.74 7.73 24.82
N LYS A 200 5.03 7.52 24.48
CA LYS A 200 6.17 8.07 25.24
C LYS A 200 6.39 9.55 24.91
N PRO A 201 6.94 10.31 25.85
CA PRO A 201 7.30 11.72 25.61
C PRO A 201 8.38 11.88 24.54
N GLY A 202 8.49 13.06 23.96
CA GLY A 202 9.49 13.39 22.95
C GLY A 202 9.08 13.10 21.52
N ILE A 203 7.80 12.76 21.27
CA ILE A 203 7.24 12.61 19.92
C ILE A 203 6.02 13.53 19.76
N SER A 204 5.97 14.25 18.64
CA SER A 204 4.81 15.07 18.27
C SER A 204 4.46 14.90 16.80
N LEU A 205 3.20 15.15 16.47
CA LEU A 205 2.64 14.96 15.14
C LEU A 205 2.00 16.23 14.61
N SER A 206 2.29 16.57 13.36
CA SER A 206 1.61 17.63 12.63
C SER A 206 0.97 17.06 11.37
N ARG A 207 -0.36 17.21 11.22
CA ARG A 207 -1.08 16.72 10.04
C ARG A 207 -0.70 17.57 8.82
N ILE A 208 -0.43 16.93 7.70
CA ILE A 208 -0.14 17.58 6.43
C ILE A 208 -1.37 17.48 5.54
N PRO A 209 -2.12 18.59 5.31
CA PRO A 209 -3.23 18.60 4.37
C PRO A 209 -2.73 18.30 2.95
N VAL A 210 -3.38 17.37 2.27
CA VAL A 210 -3.06 16.94 0.90
C VAL A 210 -4.35 16.72 0.11
N ILE A 211 -4.25 16.51 -1.20
CA ILE A 211 -5.42 16.32 -2.08
C ILE A 211 -6.26 15.07 -1.77
N ARG A 212 -5.74 14.09 -1.04
CA ARG A 212 -6.48 12.90 -0.61
C ARG A 212 -7.13 13.10 0.76
N SER A 213 -8.15 12.31 1.06
CA SER A 213 -8.86 12.36 2.35
C SER A 213 -7.99 11.88 3.52
N TYR A 214 -7.19 10.85 3.30
CA TYR A 214 -6.27 10.29 4.29
C TYR A 214 -4.92 11.03 4.30
N SER A 215 -4.77 12.00 5.19
CA SER A 215 -3.56 12.84 5.29
C SER A 215 -2.37 12.11 5.91
N PRO A 216 -1.15 12.32 5.41
CA PRO A 216 0.08 11.96 6.12
C PRO A 216 0.39 12.97 7.23
N TYR A 217 1.42 12.66 8.00
CA TYR A 217 1.90 13.47 9.10
C TYR A 217 3.40 13.76 8.99
N GLU A 218 3.78 14.89 9.53
CA GLU A 218 5.12 15.14 10.03
C GLU A 218 5.22 14.54 11.44
N VAL A 219 6.30 13.85 11.71
CA VAL A 219 6.60 13.20 13.00
C VAL A 219 7.91 13.79 13.50
N HIS A 220 7.83 14.55 14.56
CA HIS A 220 8.96 15.22 15.17
C HIS A 220 9.41 14.48 16.43
N PHE A 221 10.72 14.26 16.55
CA PHE A 221 11.40 13.65 17.69
C PHE A 221 12.26 14.71 18.35
N ASP A 222 12.01 14.96 19.65
CA ASP A 222 12.76 15.85 20.51
C ASP A 222 13.20 15.10 21.77
N ASN A 223 14.48 14.73 21.82
CA ASN A 223 15.06 13.92 22.89
C ASN A 223 14.25 12.66 23.20
N TYR A 224 13.70 12.02 22.15
CA TYR A 224 12.89 10.81 22.29
C TYR A 224 13.77 9.62 22.68
N GLU A 225 13.50 8.99 23.81
CA GLU A 225 14.29 7.88 24.35
C GLU A 225 13.76 6.52 23.87
N VAL A 226 14.66 5.71 23.30
CA VAL A 226 14.40 4.32 22.87
C VAL A 226 15.32 3.38 23.64
N PRO A 227 14.79 2.40 24.38
CA PRO A 227 15.59 1.35 24.99
C PRO A 227 16.43 0.59 23.96
N ILE A 228 17.60 0.09 24.36
CA ILE A 228 18.49 -0.67 23.45
C ILE A 228 17.76 -1.90 22.86
N GLU A 229 16.93 -2.55 23.63
CA GLU A 229 16.14 -3.71 23.21
C GLU A 229 15.10 -3.41 22.14
N ASP A 230 14.72 -2.14 21.93
CA ASP A 230 13.79 -1.70 20.87
C ASP A 230 14.53 -1.28 19.57
N ARG A 231 15.86 -1.45 19.51
CA ARG A 231 16.60 -1.39 18.25
C ARG A 231 16.30 -2.64 17.42
N LEU A 232 15.69 -2.47 16.25
CA LEU A 232 15.37 -3.58 15.36
C LEU A 232 16.57 -3.91 14.46
N GLY A 233 17.12 -5.12 14.64
CA GLY A 233 18.33 -5.57 13.95
C GLY A 233 19.62 -4.93 14.48
N ASP A 234 20.72 -5.10 13.73
CA ASP A 234 22.02 -4.58 14.10
C ASP A 234 22.17 -3.07 13.80
N GLU A 235 23.02 -2.41 14.60
CA GLU A 235 23.36 -1.01 14.37
C GLU A 235 24.00 -0.82 12.99
N GLY A 236 23.53 0.18 12.24
CA GLY A 236 23.98 0.44 10.87
C GLY A 236 23.38 -0.49 9.79
N LYS A 237 22.54 -1.46 10.15
CA LYS A 237 21.91 -2.39 9.19
C LYS A 237 20.43 -2.13 8.95
N GLY A 238 19.87 -1.09 9.51
CA GLY A 238 18.45 -0.78 9.41
C GLY A 238 17.96 -0.49 7.98
N PHE A 239 18.84 0.01 7.10
CA PHE A 239 18.41 0.32 5.72
C PHE A 239 18.00 -0.94 4.94
N ALA A 240 18.56 -2.10 5.24
CA ALA A 240 18.16 -3.37 4.63
C ALA A 240 16.70 -3.71 4.94
N PHE A 241 16.24 -3.44 6.17
CA PHE A 241 14.83 -3.63 6.53
C PHE A 241 13.89 -2.69 5.76
N ALA A 242 14.31 -1.41 5.56
CA ALA A 242 13.54 -0.48 4.74
C ALA A 242 13.43 -0.95 3.27
N GLU A 243 14.54 -1.43 2.71
CA GLU A 243 14.61 -1.91 1.33
C GLU A 243 13.75 -3.17 1.13
N GLU A 244 13.83 -4.13 2.03
CA GLU A 244 13.04 -5.34 2.02
C GLU A 244 11.53 -5.04 2.14
N TRP A 245 11.15 -4.24 3.12
CA TRP A 245 9.75 -3.82 3.26
C TRP A 245 9.21 -3.16 2.00
N LEU A 246 9.95 -2.21 1.43
CA LEU A 246 9.53 -1.51 0.20
C LEU A 246 9.40 -2.44 -1.00
N ILE A 247 10.30 -3.41 -1.17
CA ILE A 247 10.25 -4.34 -2.30
C ILE A 247 8.97 -5.19 -2.24
N HIS A 248 8.62 -5.72 -1.07
CA HIS A 248 7.44 -6.58 -0.89
C HIS A 248 6.13 -5.78 -0.87
N ALA A 249 6.13 -4.54 -0.39
CA ALA A 249 4.92 -3.71 -0.36
C ALA A 249 4.47 -3.21 -1.75
N ARG A 250 5.38 -3.07 -2.73
CA ARG A 250 5.09 -2.48 -4.04
C ARG A 250 4.12 -3.27 -4.92
N PRO A 251 4.21 -4.61 -5.07
CA PRO A 251 3.25 -5.36 -5.86
C PRO A 251 1.81 -5.24 -5.33
N PRO A 252 1.49 -5.49 -4.05
CA PRO A 252 0.15 -5.27 -3.50
C PRO A 252 -0.31 -3.80 -3.61
N TYR A 253 0.60 -2.84 -3.43
CA TYR A 253 0.32 -1.42 -3.62
C TYR A 253 -0.13 -1.09 -5.05
N ALA A 254 0.51 -1.69 -6.05
CA ALA A 254 0.11 -1.57 -7.46
C ALA A 254 -1.21 -2.32 -7.73
N ALA A 255 -1.39 -3.52 -7.19
CA ALA A 255 -2.63 -4.30 -7.32
C ALA A 255 -3.84 -3.52 -6.81
N ALA A 256 -3.74 -2.90 -5.64
CA ALA A 256 -4.81 -2.05 -5.10
C ALA A 256 -5.19 -0.90 -6.05
N THR A 257 -4.22 -0.29 -6.75
CA THR A 257 -4.54 0.77 -7.73
C THR A 257 -5.26 0.24 -8.96
N ILE A 258 -4.91 -0.98 -9.40
CA ILE A 258 -5.58 -1.68 -10.51
C ILE A 258 -7.02 -2.00 -10.11
N GLY A 259 -7.26 -2.48 -8.90
CA GLY A 259 -8.60 -2.77 -8.38
C GLY A 259 -9.52 -1.54 -8.41
N ILE A 260 -9.02 -0.39 -7.97
CA ILE A 260 -9.75 0.89 -8.03
C ILE A 260 -10.07 1.28 -9.48
N ALA A 261 -9.07 1.19 -10.36
CA ALA A 261 -9.25 1.57 -11.75
C ALA A 261 -10.21 0.61 -12.48
N GLN A 262 -10.21 -0.67 -12.12
CA GLN A 262 -11.20 -1.63 -12.61
C GLN A 262 -12.61 -1.25 -12.14
N ALA A 263 -12.80 -0.93 -10.86
CA ALA A 263 -14.11 -0.48 -10.36
C ALA A 263 -14.59 0.81 -11.06
N ALA A 264 -13.66 1.73 -11.35
CA ALA A 264 -14.00 2.93 -12.12
C ALA A 264 -14.42 2.60 -13.56
N LEU A 265 -13.71 1.66 -14.20
CA LEU A 265 -14.05 1.22 -15.56
C LEU A 265 -15.38 0.52 -15.61
N ASP A 266 -15.69 -0.36 -14.64
CA ASP A 266 -16.98 -1.06 -14.55
C ASP A 266 -18.13 -0.05 -14.44
N LEU A 267 -18.01 0.97 -13.58
CA LEU A 267 -18.98 2.06 -13.48
C LEU A 267 -19.13 2.84 -14.80
N ALA A 268 -18.02 3.12 -15.49
CA ALA A 268 -18.04 3.86 -16.76
C ALA A 268 -18.71 3.05 -17.89
N ILE A 269 -18.53 1.73 -17.93
CA ILE A 269 -19.20 0.83 -18.87
C ILE A 269 -20.71 0.84 -18.63
N GLU A 270 -21.15 0.67 -17.37
CA GLU A 270 -22.56 0.72 -17.01
C GLU A 270 -23.20 2.07 -17.38
N TRP A 271 -22.51 3.17 -17.09
CA TRP A 271 -22.97 4.51 -17.45
C TRP A 271 -23.08 4.68 -18.97
N ALA A 272 -22.07 4.27 -19.73
CA ALA A 272 -22.06 4.40 -21.18
C ALA A 272 -23.20 3.60 -21.84
N ALA A 273 -23.56 2.45 -21.27
CA ALA A 273 -24.66 1.59 -21.76
C ALA A 273 -26.06 2.16 -21.50
N GLN A 274 -26.20 3.17 -20.64
CA GLN A 274 -27.49 3.74 -20.24
C GLN A 274 -27.66 5.20 -20.68
N ARG A 275 -26.57 5.98 -20.65
CA ARG A 275 -26.61 7.42 -20.94
C ARG A 275 -26.74 7.70 -22.41
N LYS A 276 -27.69 8.56 -22.78
CA LYS A 276 -27.89 9.04 -24.15
C LYS A 276 -27.35 10.45 -24.33
N ALA A 277 -26.68 10.71 -25.45
CA ALA A 277 -26.28 12.02 -25.92
C ALA A 277 -26.31 12.07 -27.44
N PHE A 278 -26.75 13.18 -28.04
CA PHE A 278 -26.88 13.34 -29.48
C PHE A 278 -27.70 12.20 -30.15
N GLY A 279 -28.82 11.80 -29.51
CA GLY A 279 -29.75 10.86 -30.04
C GLY A 279 -29.42 9.37 -29.94
N SER A 280 -28.24 8.98 -29.42
CA SER A 280 -27.83 7.58 -29.22
C SER A 280 -27.15 7.37 -27.88
N LEU A 281 -26.88 6.11 -27.49
CA LEU A 281 -26.15 5.77 -26.29
C LEU A 281 -24.71 6.30 -26.37
N LEU A 282 -24.10 6.58 -25.23
CA LEU A 282 -22.65 6.87 -25.18
C LEU A 282 -21.83 5.66 -25.67
N ALA A 283 -22.28 4.44 -25.37
CA ALA A 283 -21.68 3.20 -25.86
C ALA A 283 -21.59 3.09 -27.38
N ASP A 284 -22.47 3.80 -28.14
CA ASP A 284 -22.46 3.82 -29.61
C ASP A 284 -21.39 4.80 -30.17
N LYS A 285 -20.79 5.61 -29.34
CA LYS A 285 -19.79 6.60 -29.75
C LYS A 285 -18.41 6.00 -29.82
N GLN A 286 -17.75 6.03 -30.98
CA GLN A 286 -16.44 5.43 -31.21
C GLN A 286 -15.38 5.94 -30.20
N ALA A 287 -15.37 7.23 -29.87
CA ALA A 287 -14.42 7.80 -28.89
C ALA A 287 -14.60 7.18 -27.48
N ILE A 288 -15.83 6.89 -27.06
CA ILE A 288 -16.12 6.22 -25.79
C ILE A 288 -15.66 4.76 -25.84
N GLN A 289 -15.92 4.07 -26.95
CA GLN A 289 -15.48 2.68 -27.16
C GLN A 289 -13.95 2.57 -27.06
N TRP A 290 -13.20 3.51 -27.66
CA TRP A 290 -11.74 3.53 -27.56
C TRP A 290 -11.26 3.77 -26.15
N MET A 291 -11.86 4.72 -25.41
CA MET A 291 -11.50 4.96 -24.00
C MET A 291 -11.69 3.71 -23.14
N ILE A 292 -12.77 2.96 -23.35
CA ILE A 292 -13.05 1.70 -22.65
C ILE A 292 -12.04 0.62 -23.05
N ALA A 293 -11.80 0.43 -24.35
CA ALA A 293 -10.88 -0.58 -24.87
C ALA A 293 -9.45 -0.35 -24.42
N ASP A 294 -8.94 0.89 -24.53
CA ASP A 294 -7.60 1.25 -24.08
C ASP A 294 -7.44 1.03 -22.55
N SER A 295 -8.49 1.34 -21.79
CA SER A 295 -8.49 1.14 -20.35
C SER A 295 -8.40 -0.35 -19.97
N GLU A 296 -9.14 -1.20 -20.65
CA GLU A 296 -9.09 -2.65 -20.45
C GLU A 296 -7.70 -3.22 -20.82
N VAL A 297 -7.13 -2.81 -21.96
CA VAL A 297 -5.79 -3.23 -22.40
C VAL A 297 -4.73 -2.85 -21.34
N GLU A 298 -4.77 -1.61 -20.86
CA GLU A 298 -3.83 -1.13 -19.84
C GLU A 298 -3.98 -1.89 -18.52
N LEU A 299 -5.20 -2.16 -18.06
CA LEU A 299 -5.44 -2.90 -16.80
C LEU A 299 -5.01 -4.36 -16.91
N ARG A 300 -5.25 -5.03 -18.04
CA ARG A 300 -4.76 -6.40 -18.27
C ARG A 300 -3.23 -6.45 -18.23
N ALA A 301 -2.56 -5.56 -18.94
CA ALA A 301 -1.12 -5.49 -18.96
C ALA A 301 -0.54 -5.21 -17.55
N ALA A 302 -1.13 -4.25 -16.82
CA ALA A 302 -0.72 -3.91 -15.46
C ALA A 302 -0.88 -5.10 -14.49
N ARG A 303 -2.02 -5.80 -14.56
CA ARG A 303 -2.29 -6.98 -13.73
C ARG A 303 -1.29 -8.10 -13.97
N LEU A 304 -0.97 -8.41 -15.22
CA LEU A 304 0.01 -9.42 -15.58
C LEU A 304 1.40 -9.08 -15.03
N LEU A 305 1.85 -7.83 -15.14
CA LEU A 305 3.15 -7.39 -14.59
C LEU A 305 3.19 -7.50 -13.05
N VAL A 306 2.11 -7.12 -12.38
CA VAL A 306 2.02 -7.21 -10.91
C VAL A 306 2.01 -8.67 -10.46
N TYR A 307 1.21 -9.52 -11.09
CA TYR A 307 1.11 -10.92 -10.72
C TYR A 307 2.40 -11.69 -11.02
N GLN A 308 3.08 -11.36 -12.11
CA GLN A 308 4.40 -11.92 -12.43
C GLN A 308 5.44 -11.57 -11.35
N ALA A 309 5.49 -10.28 -10.93
CA ALA A 309 6.40 -9.86 -9.87
C ALA A 309 6.13 -10.62 -8.56
N ALA A 310 4.86 -10.74 -8.18
CA ALA A 310 4.47 -11.45 -6.97
C ALA A 310 4.74 -12.96 -7.04
N TRP A 311 4.44 -13.59 -8.18
CA TRP A 311 4.72 -14.99 -8.41
C TRP A 311 6.23 -15.30 -8.37
N ASN A 312 7.06 -14.41 -8.94
CA ASN A 312 8.52 -14.54 -8.85
C ASN A 312 9.00 -14.48 -7.38
N ALA A 313 8.41 -13.61 -6.55
CA ALA A 313 8.72 -13.58 -5.13
C ALA A 313 8.35 -14.88 -4.41
N ASP A 314 7.17 -15.42 -4.68
CA ASP A 314 6.71 -16.69 -4.10
C ASP A 314 7.62 -17.87 -4.49
N LEU A 315 8.34 -17.77 -5.60
CA LEU A 315 9.40 -18.71 -6.01
C LEU A 315 10.77 -18.40 -5.37
N GLY A 316 10.88 -17.43 -4.50
CA GLY A 316 12.14 -17.02 -3.84
C GLY A 316 13.12 -16.28 -4.74
N ARG A 317 12.66 -15.70 -5.87
CA ARG A 317 13.49 -14.92 -6.80
C ARG A 317 13.66 -13.48 -6.29
N ASP A 318 14.76 -12.83 -6.68
CA ASP A 318 14.90 -11.36 -6.47
C ASP A 318 13.93 -10.60 -7.38
N ILE A 319 13.00 -9.90 -6.78
CA ILE A 319 11.95 -9.15 -7.47
C ILE A 319 12.17 -7.63 -7.48
N LYS A 320 13.35 -7.16 -7.13
CA LYS A 320 13.61 -5.71 -7.00
C LYS A 320 13.25 -4.92 -8.25
N VAL A 321 13.58 -5.45 -9.42
CA VAL A 321 13.27 -4.84 -10.71
C VAL A 321 11.82 -5.08 -11.09
N ASP A 322 11.32 -6.30 -10.93
CA ASP A 322 9.93 -6.67 -11.24
C ASP A 322 8.93 -5.83 -10.42
N ALA A 323 9.20 -5.64 -9.12
CA ALA A 323 8.40 -4.77 -8.25
C ALA A 323 8.44 -3.31 -8.72
N SER A 324 9.57 -2.84 -9.28
CA SER A 324 9.67 -1.50 -9.86
C SER A 324 8.88 -1.37 -11.16
N VAL A 325 8.93 -2.36 -12.04
CA VAL A 325 8.13 -2.42 -13.28
C VAL A 325 6.64 -2.44 -12.96
N ALA A 326 6.22 -3.34 -12.07
CA ALA A 326 4.83 -3.47 -11.62
C ALA A 326 4.30 -2.15 -11.04
N LYS A 327 5.07 -1.51 -10.16
CA LYS A 327 4.67 -0.25 -9.50
C LYS A 327 4.56 0.91 -10.49
N VAL A 328 5.53 1.11 -11.36
CA VAL A 328 5.48 2.18 -12.37
C VAL A 328 4.27 2.00 -13.27
N TYR A 329 4.18 0.84 -13.93
CA TYR A 329 3.13 0.65 -14.93
C TYR A 329 1.74 0.62 -14.30
N GLY A 330 1.56 -0.12 -13.19
CA GLY A 330 0.27 -0.26 -12.51
C GLY A 330 -0.28 1.08 -12.02
N THR A 331 0.55 1.90 -11.34
CA THR A 331 0.07 3.20 -10.81
C THR A 331 -0.17 4.24 -11.89
N GLU A 332 0.61 4.25 -12.96
CA GLU A 332 0.43 5.18 -14.06
C GLU A 332 -0.77 4.80 -14.94
N ALA A 333 -0.93 3.53 -15.29
CA ALA A 333 -2.07 3.02 -16.03
C ALA A 333 -3.39 3.27 -15.29
N ALA A 334 -3.45 2.91 -13.99
CA ALA A 334 -4.63 3.15 -13.18
C ALA A 334 -5.05 4.63 -13.15
N GLY A 335 -4.07 5.55 -13.06
CA GLY A 335 -4.36 6.99 -13.11
C GLY A 335 -4.98 7.42 -14.44
N ARG A 336 -4.48 6.90 -15.58
CA ARG A 336 -5.04 7.18 -16.92
C ARG A 336 -6.44 6.61 -17.09
N VAL A 337 -6.67 5.40 -16.56
CA VAL A 337 -7.98 4.75 -16.62
C VAL A 337 -9.02 5.55 -15.86
N VAL A 338 -8.74 5.95 -14.61
CA VAL A 338 -9.70 6.76 -13.82
C VAL A 338 -9.97 8.10 -14.47
N ASP A 339 -8.96 8.74 -15.07
CA ASP A 339 -9.12 9.99 -15.83
C ASP A 339 -10.09 9.80 -17.01
N ARG A 340 -9.93 8.75 -17.82
CA ARG A 340 -10.87 8.41 -18.91
C ARG A 340 -12.27 8.12 -18.39
N CYS A 341 -12.40 7.43 -17.25
CA CYS A 341 -13.71 7.14 -16.65
C CYS A 341 -14.43 8.44 -16.24
N ILE A 342 -13.73 9.38 -15.62
CA ILE A 342 -14.29 10.71 -15.31
C ILE A 342 -14.74 11.40 -16.61
N GLN A 343 -13.96 11.34 -17.68
CA GLN A 343 -14.32 11.94 -18.96
C GLN A 343 -15.58 11.30 -19.57
N ILE A 344 -15.74 9.96 -19.48
CA ILE A 344 -16.94 9.24 -19.95
C ILE A 344 -18.19 9.67 -19.16
N PHE A 345 -18.07 9.89 -17.86
CA PHE A 345 -19.17 10.38 -17.02
C PHE A 345 -19.52 11.85 -17.25
N GLY A 346 -18.57 12.66 -17.75
CA GLY A 346 -18.73 14.10 -17.89
C GLY A 346 -18.91 14.77 -16.53
N GLY A 347 -19.86 15.69 -16.39
CA GLY A 347 -20.10 16.42 -15.14
C GLY A 347 -20.33 15.52 -13.92
N MET A 348 -20.97 14.37 -14.09
CA MET A 348 -21.15 13.39 -13.01
C MET A 348 -19.84 12.76 -12.54
N GLY A 349 -18.83 12.67 -13.41
CA GLY A 349 -17.52 12.11 -13.04
C GLY A 349 -16.75 12.93 -12.02
N VAL A 350 -17.04 14.23 -11.88
CA VAL A 350 -16.42 15.12 -10.88
C VAL A 350 -17.33 15.41 -9.70
N ALA A 351 -18.54 14.81 -9.65
CA ALA A 351 -19.47 14.98 -8.55
C ALA A 351 -19.12 14.02 -7.40
N GLN A 352 -19.26 14.51 -6.16
CA GLN A 352 -18.95 13.72 -4.94
C GLN A 352 -19.93 12.58 -4.65
N GLU A 353 -21.05 12.52 -5.38
CA GLU A 353 -22.00 11.38 -5.33
C GLU A 353 -21.35 10.07 -5.80
N LEU A 354 -20.35 10.17 -6.70
CA LEU A 354 -19.59 9.04 -7.21
C LEU A 354 -18.17 9.02 -6.60
N PRO A 355 -17.54 7.84 -6.52
CA PRO A 355 -16.21 7.74 -5.95
C PRO A 355 -15.08 8.21 -6.90
N LEU A 356 -15.38 8.54 -8.16
CA LEU A 356 -14.41 8.75 -9.23
C LEU A 356 -13.44 9.91 -8.95
N GLU A 357 -13.96 11.09 -8.53
CA GLU A 357 -13.13 12.26 -8.26
C GLU A 357 -12.20 12.00 -7.06
N ARG A 358 -12.69 11.26 -6.04
CA ARG A 358 -11.89 10.85 -4.89
C ARG A 358 -10.78 9.88 -5.33
N TRP A 359 -11.09 8.87 -6.11
CA TRP A 359 -10.11 7.93 -6.63
C TRP A 359 -9.05 8.63 -7.49
N TYR A 360 -9.46 9.61 -8.32
CA TYR A 360 -8.52 10.42 -9.10
C TYR A 360 -7.50 11.14 -8.21
N ARG A 361 -7.94 11.84 -7.15
CA ARG A 361 -7.08 12.53 -6.19
C ARG A 361 -6.15 11.57 -5.46
N GLU A 362 -6.67 10.43 -5.02
CA GLU A 362 -5.92 9.44 -4.26
C GLU A 362 -4.91 8.68 -5.11
N LEU A 363 -5.27 8.28 -6.33
CA LEU A 363 -4.35 7.60 -7.25
C LEU A 363 -3.23 8.50 -7.75
N ARG A 364 -3.43 9.82 -7.80
CA ARG A 364 -2.35 10.73 -8.16
C ARG A 364 -1.14 10.61 -7.23
N ILE A 365 -1.39 10.35 -5.95
CA ILE A 365 -0.34 10.18 -4.94
C ILE A 365 0.37 8.84 -5.08
N LYS A 366 -0.32 7.80 -5.56
CA LYS A 366 0.27 6.46 -5.75
C LYS A 366 1.50 6.44 -6.67
N ARG A 367 1.61 7.38 -7.59
CA ARG A 367 2.80 7.56 -8.44
C ARG A 367 4.00 8.16 -7.71
N ILE A 368 3.80 8.73 -6.51
CA ILE A 368 4.82 9.39 -5.69
C ILE A 368 5.24 8.52 -4.51
N GLY A 369 4.26 7.97 -3.77
CA GLY A 369 4.50 7.13 -2.59
C GLY A 369 5.29 5.85 -2.90
N GLU A 370 6.02 5.34 -1.93
CA GLU A 370 6.87 4.14 -2.01
C GLU A 370 7.93 4.19 -3.14
N GLY A 371 8.43 5.38 -3.39
CA GLY A 371 9.32 5.72 -4.48
C GLY A 371 8.58 6.29 -5.69
N PRO A 372 8.92 7.50 -6.14
CA PRO A 372 8.30 8.09 -7.32
C PRO A 372 8.66 7.30 -8.59
N SER A 373 7.82 7.44 -9.61
CA SER A 373 7.97 6.75 -10.90
C SER A 373 9.38 6.91 -11.52
N GLU A 374 10.00 8.05 -11.30
CA GLU A 374 11.35 8.37 -11.79
C GLU A 374 12.42 7.50 -11.11
N VAL A 375 12.30 7.28 -9.80
CA VAL A 375 13.22 6.40 -9.05
C VAL A 375 13.09 4.96 -9.54
N HIS A 376 11.89 4.48 -9.79
CA HIS A 376 11.69 3.13 -10.32
C HIS A 376 12.24 2.97 -11.73
N ARG A 377 12.05 3.97 -12.62
CA ARG A 377 12.68 3.98 -13.96
C ARG A 377 14.19 3.95 -13.87
N MET A 378 14.76 4.68 -12.89
CA MET A 378 16.21 4.63 -12.64
C MET A 378 16.66 3.22 -12.18
N VAL A 379 15.90 2.54 -11.31
CA VAL A 379 16.21 1.17 -10.89
C VAL A 379 16.20 0.22 -12.07
N ILE A 380 15.17 0.26 -12.90
CA ILE A 380 15.03 -0.58 -14.11
C ILE A 380 16.18 -0.31 -15.09
N ALA A 381 16.43 0.96 -15.41
CA ALA A 381 17.46 1.32 -16.36
C ALA A 381 18.87 0.92 -15.90
N ARG A 382 19.18 1.11 -14.60
CA ARG A 382 20.49 0.70 -14.05
C ARG A 382 20.70 -0.81 -14.12
N ASP A 383 19.66 -1.60 -13.88
CA ASP A 383 19.75 -3.05 -13.97
C ASP A 383 20.04 -3.48 -15.41
N LEU A 384 19.29 -2.97 -16.39
CA LEU A 384 19.50 -3.26 -17.80
C LEU A 384 20.89 -2.85 -18.29
N LEU A 385 21.36 -1.67 -17.88
CA LEU A 385 22.68 -1.14 -18.26
C LEU A 385 23.84 -1.86 -17.56
N SER A 386 23.58 -2.56 -16.45
CA SER A 386 24.60 -3.38 -15.76
C SER A 386 24.91 -4.70 -16.47
N GLY A 387 24.20 -5.04 -17.55
CA GLY A 387 24.34 -6.30 -18.28
C GLY A 387 23.63 -7.47 -17.61
N LYS A 388 22.98 -7.27 -16.49
CA LYS A 388 22.11 -8.26 -15.85
C LYS A 388 20.78 -8.27 -16.61
N ARG A 389 20.56 -9.26 -17.45
CA ARG A 389 19.24 -9.45 -18.09
C ARG A 389 18.27 -9.95 -17.04
N VAL A 390 17.20 -9.19 -16.81
CA VAL A 390 16.06 -9.62 -16.03
C VAL A 390 15.27 -10.61 -16.88
N GLY A 391 15.18 -11.84 -16.39
CA GLY A 391 14.22 -12.83 -16.87
C GLY A 391 14.36 -13.22 -18.34
N ALA A 392 15.31 -14.08 -18.66
CA ALA A 392 15.16 -14.97 -19.80
C ALA A 392 14.39 -16.22 -19.37
#